data_054349b29b965e8cc670f2ef7daf2264
#
_entry.id   054349b29b965e8cc670f2ef7daf2264
#
_cell.length_a   1.000
_cell.length_b   1.000
_cell.length_c   1.000
_cell.angle_alpha   90.00
_cell.angle_beta   90.00
_cell.angle_gamma   90.00
#
_symmetry.space_group_name_H-M   'P 1'
#
loop_
_entity.id
_entity.type
_entity.pdbx_description
1 polymer ?
#
loop_
_entity_poly.entity_id
_entity_poly.type
_entity_poly.pdbx_seq_one_letter_code
_entity_poly.pdbx_strand_id
1 'polypeptide(L)'
;MFRALADPSRRRLLDSLNGRSGQTLRELCAGLDMARQSVSKHLAILEEANLVTTVWHGREKLHYLNAEPINAIADRWISRYDQPRVRALADLKKALEENPMDKPSVVYVTYISTTPERLWQALTEPAFTQRYWATSFITDWAPGSTMTWDNHGVKISDPEQVVLESDPYRRLSYTWCSFTPELGSHFGFDDALAAKLASEPRSKVTFEIEPKGEGVVKLTVIHDGFEPGSVQAEMVSVGWPDIISSLKTLLETGEPLPA
;
A
#
# COMPACT_ATOMS: atom_id res chain seq x y z
N MET A 1 26.41 -8.19 -17.51
CA MET A 1 24.94 -8.16 -17.54
C MET A 1 24.36 -6.74 -17.58
N PHE A 2 24.53 -5.83 -16.60
CA PHE A 2 23.93 -4.48 -16.62
C PHE A 2 24.22 -3.69 -17.90
N ARG A 3 25.47 -3.74 -18.39
CA ARG A 3 25.84 -3.13 -19.67
C ARG A 3 25.06 -3.72 -20.86
N ALA A 4 24.72 -5.02 -20.81
CA ALA A 4 23.90 -5.65 -21.84
C ALA A 4 22.44 -5.17 -21.77
N LEU A 5 21.89 -4.92 -20.58
CA LEU A 5 20.52 -4.44 -20.38
C LEU A 5 20.37 -2.92 -20.61
N ALA A 6 21.45 -2.14 -20.67
CA ALA A 6 21.38 -0.68 -20.81
C ALA A 6 20.83 -0.20 -22.17
N ASP A 7 20.92 -1.03 -23.21
CA ASP A 7 20.51 -0.69 -24.58
C ASP A 7 19.03 -1.00 -24.84
N PRO A 8 18.24 -0.05 -25.35
CA PRO A 8 16.80 -0.26 -25.59
C PRO A 8 16.50 -1.37 -26.60
N SER A 9 17.32 -1.54 -27.64
CA SER A 9 17.12 -2.53 -28.67
C SER A 9 17.36 -3.93 -28.12
N ARG A 10 18.31 -4.11 -27.21
CA ARG A 10 18.53 -5.38 -26.54
C ARG A 10 17.38 -5.74 -25.61
N ARG A 11 16.80 -4.77 -24.91
CA ARG A 11 15.59 -5.03 -24.09
C ARG A 11 14.41 -5.48 -24.95
N ARG A 12 14.18 -4.83 -26.10
CA ARG A 12 13.11 -5.27 -27.04
C ARG A 12 13.33 -6.69 -27.57
N LEU A 13 14.59 -7.10 -27.79
CA LEU A 13 14.91 -8.48 -28.16
C LEU A 13 14.56 -9.48 -27.04
N LEU A 14 14.90 -9.14 -25.79
CA LEU A 14 14.53 -9.96 -24.64
C LEU A 14 13.01 -10.02 -24.44
N ASP A 15 12.29 -8.91 -24.63
CA ASP A 15 10.82 -8.86 -24.57
C ASP A 15 10.19 -9.74 -25.65
N SER A 16 10.73 -9.72 -26.87
CA SER A 16 10.30 -10.60 -27.97
C SER A 16 10.49 -12.07 -27.63
N LEU A 17 11.67 -12.43 -27.07
CA LEU A 17 11.98 -13.79 -26.66
C LEU A 17 11.17 -14.25 -25.46
N ASN A 18 10.78 -13.33 -24.57
CA ASN A 18 9.88 -13.62 -23.47
C ASN A 18 8.45 -13.93 -23.94
N GLY A 19 7.96 -13.17 -24.94
CA GLY A 19 6.63 -13.40 -25.52
C GLY A 19 6.55 -14.70 -26.34
N ARG A 20 7.64 -15.08 -27.04
CA ARG A 20 7.74 -16.31 -27.82
C ARG A 20 9.17 -16.84 -27.78
N SER A 21 9.38 -17.98 -27.16
CA SER A 21 10.67 -18.65 -27.09
C SER A 21 11.03 -19.39 -28.39
N GLY A 22 12.33 -19.62 -28.65
CA GLY A 22 12.79 -20.42 -29.76
C GLY A 22 12.67 -19.71 -31.11
N GLN A 23 13.02 -18.42 -31.19
CA GLN A 23 12.96 -17.62 -32.39
C GLN A 23 14.29 -17.67 -33.18
N THR A 24 14.19 -17.74 -34.49
CA THR A 24 15.32 -17.59 -35.43
C THR A 24 15.72 -16.08 -35.51
N LEU A 25 16.96 -15.82 -35.95
CA LEU A 25 17.42 -14.46 -36.27
C LEU A 25 16.47 -13.74 -37.26
N ARG A 26 15.92 -14.50 -38.24
CA ARG A 26 14.99 -13.96 -39.24
C ARG A 26 13.68 -13.47 -38.58
N GLU A 27 13.11 -14.25 -37.69
CA GLU A 27 11.88 -13.87 -36.96
C GLU A 27 12.10 -12.70 -36.03
N LEU A 28 13.23 -12.65 -35.32
CA LEU A 28 13.59 -11.52 -34.45
C LEU A 28 13.81 -10.24 -35.28
N CYS A 29 14.35 -10.31 -36.48
CA CYS A 29 14.47 -9.14 -37.36
C CYS A 29 13.10 -8.66 -37.88
N ALA A 30 12.16 -9.54 -38.12
CA ALA A 30 10.83 -9.18 -38.63
C ALA A 30 10.00 -8.42 -37.59
N GLY A 31 10.24 -8.63 -36.27
CA GLY A 31 9.57 -7.94 -35.19
C GLY A 31 10.21 -6.61 -34.76
N LEU A 32 11.36 -6.27 -35.34
CA LEU A 32 12.14 -5.08 -34.99
C LEU A 32 12.50 -4.32 -36.26
N ASP A 33 12.30 -3.03 -36.28
CA ASP A 33 12.72 -2.15 -37.40
C ASP A 33 14.24 -1.92 -37.34
N MET A 34 15.01 -3.02 -37.58
CA MET A 34 16.47 -3.02 -37.45
C MET A 34 17.14 -3.89 -38.50
N ALA A 35 18.30 -3.43 -38.96
CA ALA A 35 19.13 -4.18 -39.88
C ALA A 35 19.61 -5.52 -39.27
N ARG A 36 19.57 -6.62 -40.03
CA ARG A 36 19.95 -7.97 -39.62
C ARG A 36 21.32 -8.03 -38.91
N GLN A 37 22.30 -7.26 -39.40
CA GLN A 37 23.64 -7.20 -38.79
C GLN A 37 23.61 -6.59 -37.39
N SER A 38 22.76 -5.58 -37.16
CA SER A 38 22.59 -4.96 -35.86
C SER A 38 21.94 -5.90 -34.84
N VAL A 39 20.87 -6.60 -35.29
CA VAL A 39 20.20 -7.64 -34.45
C VAL A 39 21.19 -8.74 -34.07
N SER A 40 21.99 -9.21 -35.03
CA SER A 40 23.02 -10.23 -34.77
C SER A 40 24.06 -9.78 -33.74
N LYS A 41 24.54 -8.52 -33.82
CA LYS A 41 25.48 -7.95 -32.84
C LYS A 41 24.85 -7.84 -31.45
N HIS A 42 23.59 -7.40 -31.37
CA HIS A 42 22.86 -7.32 -30.09
C HIS A 42 22.66 -8.69 -29.45
N LEU A 43 22.30 -9.71 -30.26
CA LEU A 43 22.15 -11.09 -29.77
C LEU A 43 23.48 -11.65 -29.25
N ALA A 44 24.61 -11.42 -29.95
CA ALA A 44 25.93 -11.84 -29.48
C ALA A 44 26.27 -11.25 -28.09
N ILE A 45 25.98 -9.96 -27.84
CA ILE A 45 26.18 -9.32 -26.54
C ILE A 45 25.26 -9.92 -25.47
N LEU A 46 24.03 -10.29 -25.82
CA LEU A 46 23.10 -10.92 -24.90
C LEU A 46 23.49 -12.39 -24.60
N GLU A 47 24.01 -13.13 -25.59
CA GLU A 47 24.59 -14.47 -25.40
C GLU A 47 25.81 -14.42 -24.50
N GLU A 48 26.76 -13.48 -24.74
CA GLU A 48 27.93 -13.26 -23.87
C GLU A 48 27.57 -12.92 -22.44
N ALA A 49 26.48 -12.16 -22.26
CA ALA A 49 25.93 -11.80 -20.94
C ALA A 49 25.09 -12.91 -20.29
N ASN A 50 24.97 -14.08 -20.90
CA ASN A 50 24.14 -15.21 -20.49
C ASN A 50 22.64 -14.86 -20.32
N LEU A 51 22.16 -13.86 -21.08
CA LEU A 51 20.74 -13.46 -21.10
C LEU A 51 19.96 -14.15 -22.22
N VAL A 52 20.66 -14.72 -23.19
CA VAL A 52 20.11 -15.50 -24.30
C VAL A 52 20.92 -16.78 -24.42
N THR A 53 20.25 -17.89 -24.54
CA THR A 53 20.82 -19.19 -24.91
C THR A 53 20.41 -19.59 -26.32
N THR A 54 21.18 -20.44 -26.97
CA THR A 54 20.89 -20.85 -28.35
C THR A 54 20.98 -22.34 -28.52
N VAL A 55 20.09 -22.87 -29.37
CA VAL A 55 20.05 -24.30 -29.74
C VAL A 55 19.95 -24.41 -31.26
N TRP A 56 20.72 -25.33 -31.85
CA TRP A 56 20.60 -25.65 -33.28
C TRP A 56 19.47 -26.67 -33.51
N HIS A 57 18.55 -26.31 -34.36
CA HIS A 57 17.52 -27.20 -34.84
C HIS A 57 17.67 -27.37 -36.37
N GLY A 58 18.31 -28.43 -36.77
CA GLY A 58 18.71 -28.64 -38.18
C GLY A 58 19.70 -27.56 -38.63
N ARG A 59 19.29 -26.71 -39.57
CA ARG A 59 20.12 -25.61 -40.12
C ARG A 59 19.80 -24.26 -39.48
N GLU A 60 18.86 -24.20 -38.54
CA GLU A 60 18.40 -22.98 -37.91
C GLU A 60 18.93 -22.86 -36.49
N LYS A 61 19.47 -21.69 -36.15
CA LYS A 61 19.86 -21.32 -34.79
C LYS A 61 18.68 -20.64 -34.11
N LEU A 62 18.13 -21.28 -33.08
CA LEU A 62 17.01 -20.79 -32.28
C LEU A 62 17.55 -20.11 -31.04
N HIS A 63 16.95 -18.96 -30.66
CA HIS A 63 17.33 -18.15 -29.52
C HIS A 63 16.27 -18.25 -28.45
N TYR A 64 16.68 -18.36 -27.18
CA TYR A 64 15.83 -18.51 -26.01
C TYR A 64 16.24 -17.50 -24.97
N LEU A 65 15.25 -16.89 -24.28
CA LEU A 65 15.52 -16.06 -23.12
C LEU A 65 16.05 -16.93 -21.98
N ASN A 66 17.17 -16.52 -21.39
CA ASN A 66 17.61 -17.02 -20.09
C ASN A 66 17.29 -15.98 -19.02
N ALA A 67 16.23 -16.21 -18.27
CA ALA A 67 15.77 -15.30 -17.22
C ALA A 67 16.54 -15.46 -15.89
N GLU A 68 17.35 -16.52 -15.72
CA GLU A 68 18.06 -16.81 -14.48
C GLU A 68 18.90 -15.63 -13.98
N PRO A 69 19.74 -14.96 -14.79
CA PRO A 69 20.54 -13.83 -14.33
C PRO A 69 19.68 -12.62 -13.95
N ILE A 70 18.50 -12.44 -14.57
CA ILE A 70 17.56 -11.35 -14.24
C ILE A 70 16.90 -11.66 -12.91
N ASN A 71 16.43 -12.88 -12.69
CA ASN A 71 15.83 -13.33 -11.43
C ASN A 71 16.83 -13.23 -10.27
N ALA A 72 18.09 -13.59 -10.49
CA ALA A 72 19.14 -13.44 -9.48
C ALA A 72 19.35 -11.97 -9.04
N ILE A 73 19.13 -11.00 -9.93
CA ILE A 73 19.13 -9.57 -9.57
C ILE A 73 17.87 -9.23 -8.78
N ALA A 74 16.71 -9.69 -9.24
CA ALA A 74 15.44 -9.46 -8.55
C ALA A 74 15.50 -10.01 -7.13
N ASP A 75 15.97 -11.25 -6.94
CA ASP A 75 16.12 -11.88 -5.62
C ASP A 75 17.13 -11.15 -4.73
N ARG A 76 18.25 -10.71 -5.30
CA ARG A 76 19.32 -10.08 -4.52
C ARG A 76 19.00 -8.65 -4.10
N TRP A 77 18.31 -7.88 -4.97
CA TRP A 77 18.15 -6.44 -4.79
C TRP A 77 16.69 -6.02 -4.66
N ILE A 78 15.81 -6.43 -5.58
CA ILE A 78 14.40 -6.02 -5.58
C ILE A 78 13.70 -6.66 -4.38
N SER A 79 13.87 -7.96 -4.16
CA SER A 79 13.26 -8.66 -3.01
C SER A 79 13.70 -8.09 -1.66
N ARG A 80 14.93 -7.60 -1.54
CA ARG A 80 15.42 -6.95 -0.33
C ARG A 80 14.79 -5.59 -0.05
N TYR A 81 14.55 -4.80 -1.13
CA TYR A 81 14.01 -3.45 -1.00
C TYR A 81 12.49 -3.43 -1.01
N ASP A 82 11.84 -4.37 -1.70
CA ASP A 82 10.38 -4.42 -1.83
C ASP A 82 9.70 -5.46 -0.94
N GLN A 83 10.44 -6.27 -0.18
CA GLN A 83 9.84 -7.25 0.74
C GLN A 83 8.79 -6.65 1.68
N PRO A 84 8.97 -5.46 2.26
CA PRO A 84 7.93 -4.84 3.07
C PRO A 84 6.66 -4.53 2.28
N ARG A 85 6.79 -4.08 1.03
CA ARG A 85 5.65 -3.77 0.15
C ARG A 85 4.92 -5.01 -0.34
N VAL A 86 5.67 -6.05 -0.74
CA VAL A 86 5.09 -7.33 -1.17
C VAL A 86 4.36 -8.01 -0.02
N ARG A 87 4.91 -7.96 1.20
CA ARG A 87 4.24 -8.45 2.41
C ARG A 87 2.99 -7.64 2.71
N ALA A 88 3.05 -6.31 2.65
CA ALA A 88 1.89 -5.45 2.85
C ALA A 88 0.76 -5.75 1.85
N LEU A 89 1.09 -6.01 0.58
CA LEU A 89 0.12 -6.40 -0.44
C LEU A 89 -0.45 -7.81 -0.20
N ALA A 90 0.36 -8.76 0.22
CA ALA A 90 -0.09 -10.12 0.55
C ALA A 90 -1.00 -10.11 1.78
N ASP A 91 -0.65 -9.32 2.80
CA ASP A 91 -1.44 -9.15 4.01
C ASP A 91 -2.75 -8.41 3.73
N LEU A 92 -2.74 -7.40 2.84
CA LEU A 92 -3.93 -6.72 2.35
C LEU A 92 -4.86 -7.70 1.61
N LYS A 93 -4.31 -8.49 0.70
CA LYS A 93 -5.06 -9.51 -0.02
C LYS A 93 -5.70 -10.51 0.95
N LYS A 94 -4.94 -11.00 1.94
CA LYS A 94 -5.44 -11.91 2.98
C LYS A 94 -6.55 -11.26 3.80
N ALA A 95 -6.39 -10.00 4.23
CA ALA A 95 -7.40 -9.27 4.97
C ALA A 95 -8.70 -9.09 4.17
N LEU A 96 -8.60 -8.87 2.85
CA LEU A 96 -9.75 -8.79 1.94
C LEU A 96 -10.41 -10.16 1.70
N GLU A 97 -9.63 -11.24 1.68
CA GLU A 97 -10.15 -12.61 1.48
C GLU A 97 -10.77 -13.20 2.76
N GLU A 98 -10.29 -12.82 3.93
CA GLU A 98 -10.80 -13.28 5.24
C GLU A 98 -12.06 -12.52 5.69
N ASN A 99 -12.40 -11.40 5.04
CA ASN A 99 -13.64 -10.66 5.32
C ASN A 99 -14.65 -10.94 4.19
N PRO A 100 -15.60 -11.86 4.36
CA PRO A 100 -16.60 -12.16 3.33
C PRO A 100 -17.40 -10.89 3.06
N MET A 101 -17.25 -10.38 1.83
CA MET A 101 -17.79 -9.11 1.35
C MET A 101 -19.32 -9.15 1.23
N ASP A 102 -20.01 -8.82 2.33
CA ASP A 102 -21.37 -8.28 2.23
C ASP A 102 -21.39 -6.73 2.32
N LYS A 103 -20.31 -6.10 2.85
CA LYS A 103 -20.24 -4.64 2.97
C LYS A 103 -18.85 -4.10 2.58
N PRO A 104 -18.77 -2.94 1.91
CA PRO A 104 -17.50 -2.31 1.57
C PRO A 104 -16.63 -2.04 2.80
N SER A 105 -15.32 -2.28 2.67
CA SER A 105 -14.33 -1.96 3.69
C SER A 105 -13.09 -1.36 3.07
N VAL A 106 -12.41 -0.46 3.79
CA VAL A 106 -11.13 0.13 3.42
C VAL A 106 -10.06 -0.46 4.33
N VAL A 107 -9.06 -1.10 3.76
CA VAL A 107 -7.96 -1.72 4.51
C VAL A 107 -6.64 -1.08 4.10
N TYR A 108 -5.87 -0.60 5.08
CA TYR A 108 -4.54 -0.06 4.88
C TYR A 108 -3.53 -0.78 5.76
N VAL A 109 -2.42 -1.24 5.19
CA VAL A 109 -1.38 -2.00 5.90
C VAL A 109 -0.03 -1.32 5.72
N THR A 110 0.69 -1.14 6.83
CA THR A 110 2.05 -0.60 6.82
C THR A 110 2.93 -1.26 7.88
N TYR A 111 4.24 -1.10 7.73
CA TYR A 111 5.24 -1.50 8.72
C TYR A 111 5.94 -0.26 9.24
N ILE A 112 6.07 -0.16 10.56
CA ILE A 112 6.62 1.01 11.25
C ILE A 112 7.80 0.55 12.12
N SER A 113 8.91 1.24 12.05
CA SER A 113 10.06 1.02 12.92
C SER A 113 9.77 1.64 14.30
N THR A 114 9.14 0.84 15.17
CA THR A 114 8.68 1.24 16.51
C THR A 114 8.36 0.00 17.36
N THR A 115 7.92 0.24 18.62
CA THR A 115 7.38 -0.82 19.49
C THR A 115 5.85 -0.77 19.53
N PRO A 116 5.17 -1.87 19.89
CA PRO A 116 3.71 -1.88 20.08
C PRO A 116 3.22 -0.85 21.08
N GLU A 117 3.96 -0.65 22.17
CA GLU A 117 3.63 0.30 23.23
C GLU A 117 3.67 1.75 22.71
N ARG A 118 4.72 2.09 21.95
CA ARG A 118 4.87 3.44 21.39
C ARG A 118 3.84 3.72 20.30
N LEU A 119 3.51 2.70 19.49
CA LEU A 119 2.42 2.83 18.51
C LEU A 119 1.06 3.02 19.21
N TRP A 120 0.80 2.26 20.29
CA TRP A 120 -0.42 2.42 21.08
C TRP A 120 -0.55 3.83 21.64
N GLN A 121 0.51 4.36 22.25
CA GLN A 121 0.54 5.75 22.73
C GLN A 121 0.24 6.73 21.60
N ALA A 122 0.83 6.53 20.43
CA ALA A 122 0.60 7.39 19.28
C ALA A 122 -0.84 7.34 18.76
N LEU A 123 -1.56 6.24 18.94
CA LEU A 123 -2.97 6.11 18.56
C LEU A 123 -3.93 6.67 19.62
N THR A 124 -3.53 6.73 20.90
CA THR A 124 -4.43 7.03 22.02
C THR A 124 -4.16 8.35 22.74
N GLU A 125 -2.93 8.85 22.70
CA GLU A 125 -2.55 10.07 23.44
C GLU A 125 -2.68 11.33 22.55
N PRO A 126 -3.39 12.38 23.02
CA PRO A 126 -3.56 13.63 22.28
C PRO A 126 -2.24 14.29 21.87
N ALA A 127 -1.18 14.13 22.67
CA ALA A 127 0.15 14.66 22.36
C ALA A 127 0.73 14.13 21.06
N PHE A 128 0.31 12.94 20.61
CA PHE A 128 0.68 12.36 19.33
C PHE A 128 -0.37 12.62 18.26
N THR A 129 -1.65 12.33 18.53
CA THR A 129 -2.71 12.40 17.52
C THR A 129 -2.89 13.80 16.96
N GLN A 130 -2.69 14.83 17.76
CA GLN A 130 -2.69 16.23 17.29
C GLN A 130 -1.56 16.53 16.31
N ARG A 131 -0.41 15.89 16.44
CA ARG A 131 0.76 16.19 15.59
C ARG A 131 0.65 15.61 14.18
N TYR A 132 0.13 14.40 14.05
CA TYR A 132 0.07 13.73 12.76
C TYR A 132 -1.32 13.71 12.13
N TRP A 133 -2.37 13.98 12.89
CA TRP A 133 -3.75 13.91 12.42
C TRP A 133 -4.55 15.19 12.73
N ALA A 134 -3.97 16.09 13.50
CA ALA A 134 -4.63 17.32 13.96
C ALA A 134 -5.95 17.07 14.73
N THR A 135 -6.12 15.90 15.32
CA THR A 135 -7.32 15.45 16.04
C THR A 135 -6.96 14.96 17.43
N SER A 136 -7.76 15.30 18.41
CA SER A 136 -7.69 14.73 19.78
C SER A 136 -8.93 13.92 20.08
N PHE A 137 -8.73 12.86 20.84
CA PHE A 137 -9.81 12.00 21.32
C PHE A 137 -9.95 12.15 22.83
N ILE A 138 -11.12 12.59 23.29
CA ILE A 138 -11.43 12.75 24.71
C ILE A 138 -12.26 11.53 25.13
N THR A 139 -11.61 10.55 25.72
CA THR A 139 -12.17 9.27 26.20
C THR A 139 -11.18 8.62 27.15
N ASP A 140 -11.59 7.63 27.93
CA ASP A 140 -10.73 6.79 28.77
C ASP A 140 -10.25 5.52 28.09
N TRP A 141 -10.64 5.34 26.82
CA TRP A 141 -10.36 4.16 26.00
C TRP A 141 -10.92 2.84 26.55
N ALA A 142 -11.83 2.85 27.53
CA ALA A 142 -12.48 1.63 27.97
C ALA A 142 -13.58 1.21 26.96
N PRO A 143 -13.74 -0.10 26.68
CA PRO A 143 -14.82 -0.55 25.82
C PRO A 143 -16.20 -0.08 26.32
N GLY A 144 -17.00 0.51 25.44
CA GLY A 144 -18.30 1.12 25.75
C GLY A 144 -18.23 2.59 26.20
N SER A 145 -17.06 3.13 26.45
CA SER A 145 -16.93 4.56 26.77
C SER A 145 -17.24 5.44 25.57
N THR A 146 -17.97 6.53 25.82
CA THR A 146 -18.21 7.55 24.80
C THR A 146 -16.92 8.29 24.46
N MET A 147 -16.85 8.80 23.24
CA MET A 147 -15.69 9.51 22.71
C MET A 147 -16.10 10.84 22.13
N THR A 148 -15.40 11.91 22.53
CA THR A 148 -15.50 13.20 21.85
C THR A 148 -14.27 13.41 20.99
N TRP A 149 -14.47 13.74 19.73
CA TRP A 149 -13.40 14.17 18.84
C TRP A 149 -13.26 15.68 18.91
N ASP A 150 -12.04 16.16 19.02
CA ASP A 150 -11.69 17.57 18.90
C ASP A 150 -10.77 17.74 17.69
N ASN A 151 -11.31 18.28 16.62
CA ASN A 151 -10.59 18.57 15.39
C ASN A 151 -10.44 20.09 15.27
N HIS A 152 -9.23 20.60 15.57
CA HIS A 152 -8.93 22.04 15.56
C HIS A 152 -9.92 22.91 16.35
N GLY A 153 -10.44 22.40 17.47
CA GLY A 153 -11.42 23.11 18.32
C GLY A 153 -12.88 22.85 17.95
N VAL A 154 -13.15 22.16 16.85
CA VAL A 154 -14.50 21.66 16.55
C VAL A 154 -14.73 20.35 17.30
N LYS A 155 -15.57 20.40 18.31
CA LYS A 155 -15.89 19.23 19.14
C LYS A 155 -17.09 18.49 18.61
N ILE A 156 -16.91 17.20 18.36
CA ILE A 156 -17.93 16.29 17.86
C ILE A 156 -18.14 15.23 18.91
N SER A 157 -19.33 15.17 19.47
CA SER A 157 -19.72 14.13 20.43
C SER A 157 -21.12 13.63 20.10
N ASP A 158 -21.29 12.32 20.26
CA ASP A 158 -22.53 11.62 19.97
C ASP A 158 -22.59 10.38 20.88
N PRO A 159 -23.74 10.02 21.45
CA PRO A 159 -23.86 8.85 22.33
C PRO A 159 -23.43 7.52 21.69
N GLU A 160 -23.53 7.42 20.37
CA GLU A 160 -23.12 6.22 19.62
C GLU A 160 -21.65 6.27 19.17
N GLN A 161 -20.94 7.37 19.47
CA GLN A 161 -19.52 7.52 19.22
C GLN A 161 -18.74 6.93 20.39
N VAL A 162 -18.42 5.64 20.28
CA VAL A 162 -17.94 4.83 21.40
C VAL A 162 -16.71 4.00 21.03
N VAL A 163 -15.92 3.68 22.06
CA VAL A 163 -14.86 2.66 21.97
C VAL A 163 -15.51 1.29 21.91
N LEU A 164 -15.21 0.50 20.88
CA LEU A 164 -15.77 -0.84 20.71
C LEU A 164 -14.87 -1.91 21.31
N GLU A 165 -13.56 -1.78 21.13
CA GLU A 165 -12.58 -2.73 21.60
C GLU A 165 -11.29 -2.00 21.97
N SER A 166 -10.67 -2.41 23.07
CA SER A 166 -9.40 -1.87 23.56
C SER A 166 -8.61 -2.99 24.22
N ASP A 167 -7.73 -3.60 23.42
CA ASP A 167 -6.72 -4.57 23.88
C ASP A 167 -5.35 -3.91 23.72
N PRO A 168 -4.77 -3.38 24.79
CA PRO A 168 -3.55 -2.58 24.74
C PRO A 168 -2.42 -3.29 23.98
N TYR A 169 -1.81 -2.55 23.07
CA TYR A 169 -0.69 -2.95 22.22
C TYR A 169 -1.02 -3.98 21.15
N ARG A 170 -2.30 -4.38 21.00
CA ARG A 170 -2.74 -5.37 20.03
C ARG A 170 -3.89 -4.91 19.14
N ARG A 171 -4.95 -4.36 19.73
CA ARG A 171 -6.14 -4.02 18.99
C ARG A 171 -6.90 -2.85 19.61
N LEU A 172 -7.27 -1.88 18.78
CA LEU A 172 -8.12 -0.75 19.14
C LEU A 172 -9.22 -0.62 18.10
N SER A 173 -10.48 -0.51 18.53
CA SER A 173 -11.60 -0.29 17.63
C SER A 173 -12.58 0.71 18.20
N TYR A 174 -13.11 1.60 17.37
CA TYR A 174 -14.12 2.57 17.77
C TYR A 174 -15.01 2.97 16.59
N THR A 175 -16.21 3.47 16.92
CA THR A 175 -17.13 4.03 15.92
C THR A 175 -16.59 5.36 15.39
N TRP A 176 -16.80 5.58 14.09
CA TRP A 176 -16.36 6.84 13.47
C TRP A 176 -17.20 8.03 13.92
N CYS A 177 -16.68 9.24 13.75
CA CYS A 177 -17.40 10.46 14.14
C CYS A 177 -18.64 10.69 13.28
N SER A 178 -19.61 11.39 13.88
CA SER A 178 -20.78 11.91 13.14
C SER A 178 -20.37 13.09 12.28
N PHE A 179 -20.88 13.15 11.07
CA PHE A 179 -20.72 14.32 10.22
C PHE A 179 -21.78 15.34 10.56
N THR A 180 -21.38 16.41 11.28
CA THR A 180 -22.25 17.54 11.61
C THR A 180 -22.08 18.68 10.61
N PRO A 181 -23.07 19.60 10.48
CA PRO A 181 -22.91 20.78 9.64
C PRO A 181 -21.69 21.66 10.00
N GLU A 182 -21.34 21.73 11.29
CA GLU A 182 -20.17 22.46 11.78
C GLU A 182 -18.89 21.82 11.28
N LEU A 183 -18.80 20.49 11.32
CA LEU A 183 -17.67 19.74 10.80
C LEU A 183 -17.56 19.91 9.26
N GLY A 184 -18.69 19.82 8.56
CA GLY A 184 -18.75 20.07 7.11
C GLY A 184 -18.24 21.45 6.73
N SER A 185 -18.67 22.49 7.47
CA SER A 185 -18.20 23.87 7.26
C SER A 185 -16.71 24.00 7.55
N HIS A 186 -16.20 23.34 8.58
CA HIS A 186 -14.77 23.35 8.93
C HIS A 186 -13.89 22.78 7.82
N PHE A 187 -14.34 21.69 7.18
CA PHE A 187 -13.63 21.08 6.05
C PHE A 187 -13.96 21.70 4.68
N GLY A 188 -14.81 22.72 4.64
CA GLY A 188 -15.20 23.40 3.40
C GLY A 188 -16.09 22.55 2.47
N PHE A 189 -16.85 21.61 3.05
CA PHE A 189 -17.83 20.82 2.29
C PHE A 189 -19.01 21.67 1.90
N ASP A 190 -19.55 21.44 0.70
CA ASP A 190 -20.82 22.02 0.32
C ASP A 190 -21.99 21.33 1.05
N ASP A 191 -23.15 21.97 1.07
CA ASP A 191 -24.33 21.50 1.78
C ASP A 191 -24.81 20.11 1.29
N ALA A 192 -24.62 19.82 0.00
CA ALA A 192 -25.04 18.54 -0.60
C ALA A 192 -24.13 17.39 -0.11
N LEU A 193 -22.83 17.59 -0.07
CA LEU A 193 -21.86 16.63 0.44
C LEU A 193 -22.04 16.42 1.95
N ALA A 194 -22.20 17.51 2.71
CA ALA A 194 -22.43 17.44 4.15
C ALA A 194 -23.71 16.64 4.49
N ALA A 195 -24.82 16.91 3.79
CA ALA A 195 -26.07 16.18 3.95
C ALA A 195 -25.94 14.70 3.59
N LYS A 196 -25.21 14.38 2.51
CA LYS A 196 -24.97 12.99 2.11
C LYS A 196 -24.16 12.24 3.17
N LEU A 197 -23.06 12.80 3.65
CA LEU A 197 -22.24 12.20 4.71
C LEU A 197 -23.03 12.00 6.01
N ALA A 198 -23.86 12.98 6.41
CA ALA A 198 -24.71 12.87 7.59
C ALA A 198 -25.79 11.79 7.47
N SER A 199 -26.18 11.41 6.25
CA SER A 199 -27.18 10.38 6.00
C SER A 199 -26.62 8.95 5.92
N GLU A 200 -25.31 8.79 5.83
CA GLU A 200 -24.67 7.49 5.76
C GLU A 200 -24.67 6.78 7.14
N PRO A 201 -24.78 5.44 7.16
CA PRO A 201 -24.66 4.67 8.38
C PRO A 201 -23.31 4.93 9.07
N ARG A 202 -23.31 4.82 10.39
CA ARG A 202 -22.08 4.96 11.18
C ARG A 202 -21.11 3.83 10.82
N SER A 203 -19.92 4.21 10.40
CA SER A 203 -18.82 3.29 10.17
C SER A 203 -17.98 3.09 11.45
N LYS A 204 -17.04 2.18 11.42
CA LYS A 204 -16.08 1.92 12.49
C LYS A 204 -14.69 1.73 11.94
N VAL A 205 -13.68 2.06 12.75
CA VAL A 205 -12.28 1.78 12.45
C VAL A 205 -11.70 0.79 13.45
N THR A 206 -10.85 -0.10 12.97
CA THR A 206 -10.09 -1.04 13.79
C THR A 206 -8.61 -0.93 13.44
N PHE A 207 -7.77 -0.81 14.45
CA PHE A 207 -6.32 -0.86 14.34
C PHE A 207 -5.84 -2.18 14.91
N GLU A 208 -5.11 -2.96 14.11
CA GLU A 208 -4.45 -4.19 14.54
C GLU A 208 -2.94 -3.96 14.57
N ILE A 209 -2.32 -4.29 15.70
CA ILE A 209 -0.92 -4.07 15.99
C ILE A 209 -0.24 -5.42 16.15
N GLU A 210 0.64 -5.77 15.23
CA GLU A 210 1.36 -7.04 15.24
C GLU A 210 2.87 -6.79 15.29
N PRO A 211 3.60 -7.24 16.35
CA PRO A 211 5.05 -7.20 16.34
C PRO A 211 5.63 -8.12 15.26
N LYS A 212 6.62 -7.64 14.52
CA LYS A 212 7.29 -8.36 13.40
C LYS A 212 8.81 -8.40 13.57
N GLY A 213 9.26 -8.93 14.71
CA GLY A 213 10.68 -8.96 15.09
C GLY A 213 11.08 -7.76 15.96
N GLU A 214 12.38 -7.55 16.15
CA GLU A 214 12.88 -6.47 16.98
C GLU A 214 12.65 -5.10 16.33
N GLY A 215 11.93 -4.22 17.03
CA GLY A 215 11.76 -2.82 16.64
C GLY A 215 10.90 -2.58 15.40
N VAL A 216 10.10 -3.56 14.94
CA VAL A 216 9.18 -3.40 13.81
C VAL A 216 7.79 -3.88 14.17
N VAL A 217 6.80 -3.05 13.89
CA VAL A 217 5.37 -3.36 14.08
C VAL A 217 4.65 -3.26 12.73
N LYS A 218 3.81 -4.27 12.43
CA LYS A 218 2.83 -4.18 11.37
C LYS A 218 1.57 -3.53 11.94
N LEU A 219 1.12 -2.45 11.33
CA LEU A 219 -0.16 -1.81 11.59
C LEU A 219 -1.11 -2.12 10.44
N THR A 220 -2.28 -2.69 10.78
CA THR A 220 -3.40 -2.84 9.86
C THR A 220 -4.53 -1.92 10.32
N VAL A 221 -5.00 -1.04 9.45
CA VAL A 221 -6.18 -0.20 9.65
C VAL A 221 -7.30 -0.80 8.82
N ILE A 222 -8.40 -1.15 9.47
CA ILE A 222 -9.62 -1.67 8.83
C ILE A 222 -10.74 -0.67 9.13
N HIS A 223 -11.29 -0.05 8.11
CA HIS A 223 -12.44 0.84 8.24
C HIS A 223 -13.62 0.23 7.49
N ASP A 224 -14.64 -0.16 8.19
CA ASP A 224 -15.78 -0.90 7.67
C ASP A 224 -17.13 -0.35 8.17
N GLY A 225 -18.23 -1.00 7.76
CA GLY A 225 -19.59 -0.56 8.09
C GLY A 225 -20.20 0.33 7.00
N PHE A 226 -19.56 0.49 5.87
CA PHE A 226 -20.06 1.28 4.74
C PHE A 226 -21.12 0.54 3.94
N GLU A 227 -22.05 1.30 3.34
CA GLU A 227 -22.93 0.78 2.32
C GLU A 227 -22.30 0.93 0.91
N PRO A 228 -22.76 0.16 -0.10
CA PRO A 228 -22.27 0.32 -1.47
C PRO A 228 -22.47 1.75 -1.99
N GLY A 229 -21.42 2.37 -2.53
CA GLY A 229 -21.43 3.76 -3.01
C GLY A 229 -21.32 4.81 -1.91
N SER A 230 -20.82 4.44 -0.73
CA SER A 230 -20.52 5.35 0.38
C SER A 230 -19.47 6.38 -0.01
N VAL A 231 -19.79 7.65 0.15
CA VAL A 231 -18.84 8.77 -0.01
C VAL A 231 -17.82 8.78 1.12
N GLN A 232 -18.24 8.40 2.32
CA GLN A 232 -17.33 8.26 3.46
C GLN A 232 -16.23 7.22 3.16
N ALA A 233 -16.57 6.07 2.54
CA ALA A 233 -15.60 5.06 2.14
C ALA A 233 -14.58 5.62 1.13
N GLU A 234 -15.02 6.40 0.15
CA GLU A 234 -14.13 7.06 -0.80
C GLU A 234 -13.19 8.04 -0.10
N MET A 235 -13.71 8.90 0.78
CA MET A 235 -12.89 9.88 1.52
C MET A 235 -11.84 9.21 2.40
N VAL A 236 -12.20 8.19 3.18
CA VAL A 236 -11.23 7.52 4.07
C VAL A 236 -10.23 6.67 3.31
N SER A 237 -10.57 6.20 2.11
CA SER A 237 -9.63 5.47 1.25
C SER A 237 -8.44 6.33 0.80
N VAL A 238 -8.67 7.63 0.64
CA VAL A 238 -7.62 8.62 0.33
C VAL A 238 -6.96 9.13 1.62
N GLY A 239 -7.74 9.37 2.68
CA GLY A 239 -7.24 9.96 3.91
C GLY A 239 -6.34 9.04 4.74
N TRP A 240 -6.62 7.74 4.81
CA TRP A 240 -5.79 6.82 5.59
C TRP A 240 -4.32 6.75 5.16
N PRO A 241 -3.98 6.68 3.86
CA PRO A 241 -2.58 6.75 3.42
C PRO A 241 -1.84 7.97 3.96
N ASP A 242 -2.45 9.15 3.96
CA ASP A 242 -1.82 10.40 4.41
C ASP A 242 -1.64 10.40 5.94
N ILE A 243 -2.70 10.10 6.68
CA ILE A 243 -2.68 10.04 8.15
C ILE A 243 -1.65 9.03 8.64
N ILE A 244 -1.65 7.82 8.09
CA ILE A 244 -0.77 6.75 8.56
C ILE A 244 0.67 6.94 8.08
N SER A 245 0.90 7.58 6.94
CA SER A 245 2.25 7.98 6.50
C SER A 245 2.83 9.04 7.43
N SER A 246 2.02 10.02 7.87
CA SER A 246 2.42 11.04 8.82
C SER A 246 2.69 10.43 10.21
N LEU A 247 1.85 9.52 10.70
CA LEU A 247 2.07 8.75 11.93
C LEU A 247 3.39 7.96 11.87
N LYS A 248 3.61 7.23 10.77
CA LYS A 248 4.83 6.45 10.55
C LYS A 248 6.06 7.35 10.61
N THR A 249 6.04 8.46 9.88
CA THR A 249 7.16 9.41 9.83
C THR A 249 7.42 9.99 11.22
N LEU A 250 6.38 10.38 11.96
CA LEU A 250 6.50 10.86 13.33
C LEU A 250 7.19 9.83 14.26
N LEU A 251 6.80 8.57 14.17
CA LEU A 251 7.36 7.52 15.04
C LEU A 251 8.81 7.17 14.68
N GLU A 252 9.17 7.21 13.39
CA GLU A 252 10.49 6.85 12.89
C GLU A 252 11.50 7.99 12.95
N THR A 253 11.07 9.24 12.82
CA THR A 253 11.97 10.42 12.72
C THR A 253 11.81 11.42 13.86
N GLY A 254 10.68 11.38 14.59
CA GLY A 254 10.32 12.34 15.63
C GLY A 254 9.48 13.52 15.13
N GLU A 255 9.34 13.72 13.81
CA GLU A 255 8.51 14.77 13.21
C GLU A 255 7.50 14.19 12.22
N PRO A 256 6.25 14.72 12.17
CA PRO A 256 5.25 14.28 11.18
C PRO A 256 5.60 14.76 9.78
N LEU A 257 4.85 14.29 8.78
CA LEU A 257 4.92 14.89 7.44
C LEU A 257 4.48 16.35 7.47
N PRO A 258 5.05 17.23 6.64
CA PRO A 258 4.56 18.60 6.48
C PRO A 258 3.08 18.58 6.04
N ALA A 259 2.29 19.50 6.59
CA ALA A 259 0.89 19.69 6.22
C ALA A 259 0.74 20.28 4.81
#